data_fe5ac14fc479c04fff497206abb6b229
#
_entry.id   fe5ac14fc479c04fff497206abb6b229
#
_cell.length_a   1.000
_cell.length_b   1.000
_cell.length_c   1.000
_cell.angle_alpha   90.00
_cell.angle_beta   90.00
_cell.angle_gamma   90.00
#
_symmetry.space_group_name_H-M   'P 1'
#
loop_
_entity.id
_entity.type
_entity.pdbx_description
1 polymer ?
#
loop_
_entity_poly.entity_id
_entity_poly.type
_entity_poly.pdbx_seq_one_letter_code
_entity_poly.pdbx_strand_id
1 'polypeptide(L)'
;MGMFLSLSGVIGKTQSEVVASLTNYVKNVDGGLEKDNDLVTNDDNCCVIEEANGNTTIFNPYGYLEWDKSSEFISRELKTPVFSCHIHDGDLWMYVLYHNGEIVDQFNPIPDYWDDNISIEETKSWSGNASEIVKTSSWTRPKRY
;
A
#
# COMPACT_ATOMS: atom_id res chain seq x y z
N MET A 1 -19.76 13.84 4.68
CA MET A 1 -18.31 13.76 4.87
C MET A 1 -17.89 12.30 4.81
N GLY A 2 -17.13 11.92 3.84
CA GLY A 2 -16.70 10.55 3.65
C GLY A 2 -15.40 10.21 4.38
N MET A 3 -15.02 8.93 4.39
CA MET A 3 -13.78 8.45 4.95
C MET A 3 -12.67 8.45 3.89
N PHE A 4 -11.49 8.93 4.29
CA PHE A 4 -10.27 8.82 3.50
C PHE A 4 -9.27 7.98 4.26
N LEU A 5 -8.76 6.94 3.63
CA LEU A 5 -7.79 6.05 4.24
C LEU A 5 -6.84 5.52 3.16
N SER A 6 -5.55 5.58 3.44
CA SER A 6 -4.53 4.94 2.61
C SER A 6 -3.66 4.07 3.49
N LEU A 7 -3.45 2.83 3.09
CA LEU A 7 -2.61 1.89 3.82
C LEU A 7 -1.79 1.03 2.88
N SER A 8 -0.65 0.57 3.39
CA SER A 8 0.23 -0.38 2.70
C SER A 8 0.42 -1.60 3.59
N GLY A 9 -0.04 -2.76 3.15
CA GLY A 9 0.16 -4.04 3.82
C GLY A 9 1.40 -4.75 3.28
N VAL A 10 2.46 -4.81 4.07
CA VAL A 10 3.74 -5.45 3.70
C VAL A 10 3.76 -6.88 4.22
N ILE A 11 3.81 -7.83 3.31
CA ILE A 11 3.65 -9.24 3.64
C ILE A 11 4.99 -9.84 4.04
N GLY A 12 5.00 -10.57 5.18
CA GLY A 12 6.14 -11.37 5.62
C GLY A 12 7.35 -10.58 6.11
N LYS A 13 7.17 -9.30 6.45
CA LYS A 13 8.25 -8.43 6.92
C LYS A 13 7.96 -7.84 8.29
N THR A 14 9.04 -7.64 9.06
CA THR A 14 8.95 -7.05 10.39
C THR A 14 8.76 -5.54 10.34
N GLN A 15 8.29 -4.97 11.42
CA GLN A 15 8.19 -3.51 11.58
C GLN A 15 9.54 -2.82 11.33
N SER A 16 10.63 -3.37 11.85
CA SER A 16 11.98 -2.80 11.67
C SER A 16 12.41 -2.77 10.21
N GLU A 17 12.16 -3.84 9.46
CA GLU A 17 12.46 -3.91 8.02
C GLU A 17 11.66 -2.89 7.23
N VAL A 18 10.38 -2.76 7.55
CA VAL A 18 9.46 -1.83 6.86
C VAL A 18 9.81 -0.37 7.19
N VAL A 19 10.10 -0.06 8.45
CA VAL A 19 10.55 1.29 8.84
C VAL A 19 11.83 1.67 8.13
N ALA A 20 12.80 0.76 8.02
CA ALA A 20 14.04 1.02 7.29
C ALA A 20 13.80 1.30 5.81
N SER A 21 12.94 0.52 5.17
CA SER A 21 12.59 0.70 3.76
C SER A 21 11.82 2.00 3.51
N LEU A 22 10.86 2.32 4.35
CA LEU A 22 10.12 3.58 4.26
C LEU A 22 11.04 4.78 4.47
N THR A 23 12.00 4.68 5.39
CA THR A 23 13.02 5.71 5.62
C THR A 23 13.85 5.95 4.36
N ASN A 24 14.25 4.88 3.67
CA ASN A 24 15.00 4.99 2.40
C ASN A 24 14.15 5.66 1.31
N TYR A 25 12.88 5.30 1.21
CA TYR A 25 11.95 5.93 0.27
C TYR A 25 11.83 7.44 0.53
N VAL A 26 11.60 7.82 1.77
CA VAL A 26 11.41 9.22 2.15
C VAL A 26 12.67 10.05 1.85
N LYS A 27 13.87 9.50 2.07
CA LYS A 27 15.14 10.14 1.70
C LYS A 27 15.26 10.34 0.18
N ASN A 28 14.81 9.40 -0.62
CA ASN A 28 14.86 9.49 -2.08
C ASN A 28 13.94 10.58 -2.66
N VAL A 29 12.94 11.00 -1.90
CA VAL A 29 12.03 12.09 -2.28
C VAL A 29 12.29 13.38 -1.48
N ASP A 30 13.52 13.54 -1.00
CA ASP A 30 13.99 14.71 -0.23
C ASP A 30 13.22 14.95 1.08
N GLY A 31 12.70 13.89 1.67
CA GLY A 31 12.01 13.92 2.94
C GLY A 31 12.81 13.34 4.11
N GLY A 32 12.19 13.25 5.25
CA GLY A 32 12.73 12.62 6.46
C GLY A 32 11.64 11.91 7.25
N LEU A 33 12.01 10.86 7.94
CA LEU A 33 11.13 10.12 8.85
C LEU A 33 11.75 10.12 10.24
N GLU A 34 11.03 10.63 11.21
CA GLU A 34 11.43 10.67 12.61
C GLU A 34 10.44 9.86 13.45
N LYS A 35 10.97 9.16 14.45
CA LYS A 35 10.12 8.44 15.39
C LYS A 35 9.46 9.42 16.34
N ASP A 36 8.13 9.43 16.33
CA ASP A 36 7.35 10.15 17.31
C ASP A 36 6.98 9.23 18.46
N ASN A 37 7.19 9.69 19.69
CA ASN A 37 6.84 8.97 20.92
C ASN A 37 5.48 9.40 21.47
N ASP A 38 4.91 10.49 20.94
CA ASP A 38 3.59 10.96 21.33
C ASP A 38 2.54 10.39 20.36
N LEU A 39 1.51 9.76 20.92
CA LEU A 39 0.34 9.30 20.14
C LEU A 39 -0.48 10.52 19.71
N VAL A 40 0.06 11.31 18.81
CA VAL A 40 -0.68 12.42 18.19
C VAL A 40 -1.51 11.84 17.07
N THR A 41 -2.77 11.60 17.35
CA THR A 41 -3.71 10.94 16.43
C THR A 41 -4.24 11.83 15.30
N ASN A 42 -3.84 13.11 15.24
CA ASN A 42 -4.42 14.10 14.34
C ASN A 42 -3.39 14.91 13.53
N ASP A 43 -2.17 14.40 13.41
CA ASP A 43 -1.17 15.08 12.57
C ASP A 43 -1.22 14.51 11.14
N ASP A 44 -1.50 15.38 10.19
CA ASP A 44 -1.54 15.03 8.77
C ASP A 44 -0.20 14.52 8.21
N ASN A 45 0.86 14.66 9.00
CA ASN A 45 2.20 14.21 8.65
C ASN A 45 2.63 12.92 9.35
N CYS A 46 1.81 12.35 10.20
CA CYS A 46 2.13 11.12 10.93
C CYS A 46 1.65 9.88 10.20
N CYS A 47 2.50 8.87 10.12
CA CYS A 47 2.11 7.51 9.76
C CYS A 47 2.18 6.59 10.98
N VAL A 48 1.33 5.58 11.01
CA VAL A 48 1.34 4.53 12.04
C VAL A 48 1.78 3.24 11.38
N ILE A 49 2.75 2.57 11.98
CA ILE A 49 3.31 1.31 11.45
C ILE A 49 3.13 0.22 12.51
N GLU A 50 2.34 -0.79 12.18
CA GLU A 50 2.01 -1.91 13.07
C GLU A 50 2.39 -3.24 12.48
N GLU A 51 3.04 -4.09 13.29
CA GLU A 51 3.33 -5.47 12.96
C GLU A 51 2.35 -6.39 13.67
N ALA A 52 1.75 -7.32 12.93
CA ALA A 52 0.87 -8.34 13.47
C ALA A 52 0.91 -9.59 12.59
N ASN A 53 0.99 -10.77 13.20
CA ASN A 53 0.93 -12.07 12.52
C ASN A 53 1.98 -12.24 11.41
N GLY A 54 3.17 -11.66 11.58
CA GLY A 54 4.26 -11.74 10.61
C GLY A 54 4.15 -10.79 9.42
N ASN A 55 3.21 -9.87 9.45
CA ASN A 55 3.02 -8.83 8.42
C ASN A 55 3.07 -7.45 9.07
N THR A 56 3.37 -6.44 8.29
CA THR A 56 3.43 -5.05 8.78
C THR A 56 2.55 -4.15 7.92
N THR A 57 1.72 -3.36 8.57
CA THR A 57 0.83 -2.39 7.92
C THR A 57 1.30 -0.97 8.19
N ILE A 58 1.36 -0.16 7.14
CA ILE A 58 1.60 1.28 7.21
C ILE A 58 0.25 1.97 6.99
N PHE A 59 -0.22 2.72 7.99
CA PHE A 59 -1.34 3.65 7.83
C PHE A 59 -0.74 5.00 7.43
N ASN A 60 -0.95 5.40 6.18
CA ASN A 60 -0.38 6.62 5.64
C ASN A 60 -1.06 7.86 6.22
N PRO A 61 -0.38 9.02 6.27
CA PRO A 61 -0.97 10.27 6.72
C PRO A 61 -2.20 10.65 5.91
N TYR A 62 -3.13 11.33 6.54
CA TYR A 62 -4.30 11.89 5.89
C TYR A 62 -3.89 12.81 4.73
N GLY A 63 -4.52 12.64 3.56
CA GLY A 63 -4.19 13.44 2.38
C GLY A 63 -2.91 13.05 1.65
N TYR A 64 -2.22 11.98 2.07
CA TYR A 64 -1.05 11.49 1.36
C TYR A 64 -1.44 10.89 0.00
N LEU A 65 -1.01 11.53 -1.07
CA LEU A 65 -1.42 11.17 -2.44
C LEU A 65 -0.49 10.17 -3.14
N GLU A 66 0.70 9.94 -2.59
CA GLU A 66 1.72 9.05 -3.19
C GLU A 66 1.85 7.70 -2.47
N TRP A 67 0.76 7.24 -1.87
CA TRP A 67 0.69 5.97 -1.15
C TRP A 67 1.07 4.75 -1.99
N ASP A 68 0.80 4.79 -3.29
CA ASP A 68 1.15 3.75 -4.25
C ASP A 68 2.65 3.71 -4.57
N LYS A 69 3.30 4.86 -4.70
CA LYS A 69 4.73 4.95 -4.99
C LYS A 69 5.60 4.42 -3.85
N SER A 70 5.24 4.71 -2.61
CA SER A 70 5.94 4.16 -1.45
C SER A 70 5.76 2.63 -1.37
N SER A 71 4.56 2.12 -1.66
CA SER A 71 4.28 0.69 -1.72
C SER A 71 5.09 -0.02 -2.82
N GLU A 72 5.17 0.55 -4.00
CA GLU A 72 6.00 0.06 -5.10
C GLU A 72 7.47 -0.03 -4.69
N PHE A 73 8.02 1.03 -4.12
CA PHE A 73 9.40 1.09 -3.64
C PHE A 73 9.69 0.01 -2.60
N ILE A 74 8.85 -0.11 -1.57
CA ILE A 74 9.01 -1.11 -0.50
C ILE A 74 8.96 -2.53 -1.07
N SER A 75 8.05 -2.80 -1.99
CA SER A 75 7.93 -4.11 -2.63
C SER A 75 9.20 -4.50 -3.40
N ARG A 76 9.84 -3.53 -4.04
CA ARG A 76 11.09 -3.71 -4.76
C ARG A 76 12.27 -3.92 -3.83
N GLU A 77 12.42 -3.07 -2.83
CA GLU A 77 13.55 -3.11 -1.91
C GLU A 77 13.53 -4.36 -1.03
N LEU A 78 12.38 -4.70 -0.48
CA LEU A 78 12.21 -5.87 0.40
C LEU A 78 11.88 -7.17 -0.35
N LYS A 79 11.68 -7.11 -1.66
CA LYS A 79 11.34 -8.27 -2.51
C LYS A 79 10.17 -9.06 -1.96
N THR A 80 9.11 -8.36 -1.60
CA THR A 80 7.92 -8.93 -0.98
C THR A 80 6.66 -8.32 -1.58
N PRO A 81 5.53 -9.05 -1.54
CA PRO A 81 4.25 -8.47 -1.92
C PRO A 81 3.85 -7.33 -0.99
N VAL A 82 3.34 -6.24 -1.55
CA VAL A 82 2.78 -5.10 -0.83
C VAL A 82 1.41 -4.77 -1.39
N PHE A 83 0.39 -4.84 -0.54
CA PHE A 83 -0.94 -4.35 -0.85
C PHE A 83 -1.03 -2.85 -0.55
N SER A 84 -1.30 -2.07 -1.58
CA SER A 84 -1.59 -0.65 -1.46
C SER A 84 -3.10 -0.46 -1.58
N CYS A 85 -3.76 -0.04 -0.51
CA CYS A 85 -5.21 0.13 -0.45
C CYS A 85 -5.57 1.58 -0.21
N HIS A 86 -6.61 2.04 -0.87
CA HIS A 86 -7.10 3.41 -0.74
C HIS A 86 -8.63 3.43 -0.68
N ILE A 87 -9.15 4.21 0.25
CA ILE A 87 -10.57 4.56 0.33
C ILE A 87 -10.67 6.07 0.14
N HIS A 88 -11.51 6.48 -0.80
CA HIS A 88 -11.72 7.89 -1.13
C HIS A 88 -13.17 8.28 -0.89
N ASP A 89 -13.36 9.25 -0.01
CA ASP A 89 -14.67 9.83 0.37
C ASP A 89 -15.73 8.79 0.81
N GLY A 90 -15.29 7.60 1.22
CA GLY A 90 -16.17 6.50 1.58
C GLY A 90 -16.89 5.82 0.41
N ASP A 91 -16.82 6.38 -0.79
CA ASP A 91 -17.54 5.90 -1.98
C ASP A 91 -16.70 4.98 -2.86
N LEU A 92 -15.41 5.25 -2.95
CA LEU A 92 -14.48 4.52 -3.78
C LEU A 92 -13.45 3.81 -2.92
N TRP A 93 -13.27 2.52 -3.16
CA TRP A 93 -12.13 1.78 -2.63
C TRP A 93 -11.40 1.08 -3.76
N MET A 94 -10.07 1.07 -3.67
CA MET A 94 -9.23 0.47 -4.68
C MET A 94 -7.99 -0.16 -4.05
N TYR A 95 -7.38 -1.10 -4.75
CA TYR A 95 -6.07 -1.62 -4.36
C TYR A 95 -5.15 -1.78 -5.57
N VAL A 96 -3.86 -1.75 -5.27
CA VAL A 96 -2.79 -2.18 -6.17
C VAL A 96 -1.91 -3.16 -5.39
N LEU A 97 -1.68 -4.34 -5.95
CA LEU A 97 -0.77 -5.33 -5.40
C LEU A 97 0.55 -5.23 -6.15
N TYR A 98 1.60 -4.87 -5.44
CA TYR A 98 2.97 -4.82 -5.95
C TYR A 98 3.77 -6.04 -5.51
N HIS A 99 4.68 -6.49 -6.36
CA HIS A 99 5.71 -7.46 -6.02
C HIS A 99 6.97 -7.17 -6.84
N ASN A 100 8.11 -7.07 -6.18
CA ASN A 100 9.39 -6.68 -6.81
C ASN A 100 9.32 -5.36 -7.61
N GLY A 101 8.49 -4.41 -7.17
CA GLY A 101 8.29 -3.12 -7.82
C GLY A 101 7.40 -3.15 -9.06
N GLU A 102 6.75 -4.27 -9.34
CA GLU A 102 5.81 -4.42 -10.46
C GLU A 102 4.38 -4.61 -9.96
N ILE A 103 3.42 -4.15 -10.76
CA ILE A 103 2.00 -4.37 -10.47
C ILE A 103 1.66 -5.81 -10.86
N VAL A 104 1.24 -6.60 -9.87
CA VAL A 104 0.78 -7.98 -10.06
C VAL A 104 -0.72 -8.02 -10.31
N ASP A 105 -1.47 -7.18 -9.59
CA ASP A 105 -2.91 -7.05 -9.71
C ASP A 105 -3.37 -5.68 -9.24
N GLN A 106 -4.50 -5.23 -9.76
CA GLN A 106 -5.10 -3.97 -9.33
C GLN A 106 -6.61 -4.01 -9.54
N PHE A 107 -7.33 -3.31 -8.67
CA PHE A 107 -8.77 -3.21 -8.70
C PHE A 107 -9.24 -1.81 -8.39
N ASN A 108 -10.16 -1.30 -9.22
CA ASN A 108 -10.91 -0.08 -8.99
C ASN A 108 -12.31 -0.29 -9.59
N PRO A 109 -13.38 -0.21 -8.79
CA PRO A 109 -14.75 -0.41 -9.31
C PRO A 109 -15.26 0.74 -10.17
N ILE A 110 -14.62 1.91 -10.07
CA ILE A 110 -14.99 3.12 -10.86
C ILE A 110 -13.71 3.72 -11.44
N PRO A 111 -13.09 3.07 -12.46
CA PRO A 111 -11.78 3.49 -12.96
C PRO A 111 -11.75 4.91 -13.53
N ASP A 112 -12.88 5.40 -13.98
CA ASP A 112 -13.07 6.74 -14.54
C ASP A 112 -13.48 7.81 -13.50
N TYR A 113 -13.36 7.49 -12.22
CA TYR A 113 -13.77 8.39 -11.12
C TYR A 113 -13.11 9.80 -11.20
N TRP A 114 -11.83 9.84 -11.56
CA TRP A 114 -11.09 11.10 -11.68
C TRP A 114 -10.87 11.58 -13.12
N ASP A 115 -11.07 10.72 -14.12
CA ASP A 115 -10.84 11.03 -15.52
C ASP A 115 -11.79 10.22 -16.41
N ASP A 116 -12.80 10.89 -16.95
CA ASP A 116 -13.81 10.30 -17.84
C ASP A 116 -13.23 9.83 -19.19
N ASN A 117 -12.00 10.21 -19.51
CA ASN A 117 -11.36 9.95 -20.80
C ASN A 117 -10.42 8.74 -20.83
N ILE A 118 -10.45 7.90 -19.79
CA ILE A 118 -9.60 6.71 -19.78
C ILE A 118 -9.98 5.74 -20.90
N SER A 119 -8.97 5.02 -21.42
CA SER A 119 -9.17 4.03 -22.47
C SER A 119 -9.91 2.78 -21.95
N ILE A 120 -10.50 2.02 -22.88
CA ILE A 120 -11.13 0.73 -22.55
C ILE A 120 -10.08 -0.25 -21.99
N GLU A 121 -8.85 -0.21 -22.50
CA GLU A 121 -7.74 -1.04 -22.01
C GLU A 121 -7.37 -0.70 -20.56
N GLU A 122 -7.26 0.58 -20.26
CA GLU A 122 -7.00 1.05 -18.90
C GLU A 122 -8.14 0.67 -17.95
N THR A 123 -9.38 0.85 -18.36
CA THR A 123 -10.55 0.41 -17.58
C THR A 123 -10.49 -1.08 -17.26
N LYS A 124 -10.14 -1.93 -18.23
CA LYS A 124 -10.00 -3.38 -18.02
C LYS A 124 -8.83 -3.73 -17.11
N SER A 125 -7.77 -2.95 -17.11
CA SER A 125 -6.61 -3.18 -16.23
C SER A 125 -6.97 -3.11 -14.74
N TRP A 126 -8.05 -2.42 -14.39
CA TRP A 126 -8.55 -2.26 -13.03
C TRP A 126 -9.59 -3.30 -12.61
N SER A 127 -9.77 -4.37 -13.38
CA SER A 127 -10.80 -5.39 -13.09
C SER A 127 -10.50 -6.28 -11.90
N GLY A 128 -9.24 -6.39 -11.51
CA GLY A 128 -8.79 -7.32 -10.47
C GLY A 128 -8.79 -8.78 -10.92
N ASN A 129 -7.90 -9.56 -10.32
CA ASN A 129 -7.81 -11.00 -10.56
C ASN A 129 -7.51 -11.74 -9.24
N ALA A 130 -8.54 -12.34 -8.66
CA ALA A 130 -8.42 -13.05 -7.40
C ALA A 130 -7.39 -14.20 -7.44
N SER A 131 -7.18 -14.81 -8.59
CA SER A 131 -6.17 -15.88 -8.77
C SER A 131 -4.75 -15.36 -8.51
N GLU A 132 -4.44 -14.15 -8.92
CA GLU A 132 -3.12 -13.54 -8.68
C GLU A 132 -2.91 -13.24 -7.20
N ILE A 133 -3.94 -12.78 -6.50
CA ILE A 133 -3.90 -12.55 -5.05
C ILE A 133 -3.62 -13.85 -4.30
N VAL A 134 -4.32 -14.93 -4.66
CA VAL A 134 -4.14 -16.25 -4.04
C VAL A 134 -2.73 -16.78 -4.26
N LYS A 135 -2.19 -16.69 -5.45
CA LYS A 135 -0.80 -17.09 -5.76
C LYS A 135 0.19 -16.31 -4.90
N THR A 136 0.02 -15.00 -4.80
CA THR A 136 0.90 -14.12 -4.05
C THR A 136 0.83 -14.42 -2.54
N SER A 137 -0.37 -14.65 -1.99
CA SER A 137 -0.56 -14.97 -0.57
C SER A 137 -0.06 -16.38 -0.21
N SER A 138 -0.02 -17.31 -1.13
CA SER A 138 0.48 -18.68 -0.88
C SER A 138 1.98 -18.73 -0.57
N TRP A 139 2.73 -17.74 -1.01
CA TRP A 139 4.18 -17.64 -0.75
C TRP A 139 4.50 -17.31 0.72
N THR A 140 3.55 -16.82 1.45
CA THR A 140 3.70 -16.39 2.84
C THR A 140 3.10 -17.34 3.86
N ARG A 141 2.40 -18.40 3.41
CA ARG A 141 1.85 -19.40 4.32
C ARG A 141 2.96 -20.24 4.92
N PRO A 142 3.06 -20.34 6.26
CA PRO A 142 3.91 -21.32 6.88
C PRO A 142 3.50 -22.70 6.37
N LYS A 143 4.47 -23.51 5.99
CA LYS A 143 4.18 -24.91 5.66
C LYS A 143 3.55 -25.56 6.90
N ARG A 144 2.30 -25.97 6.80
CA ARG A 144 1.69 -26.79 7.82
C ARG A 144 2.30 -28.19 7.69
N TYR A 145 3.00 -28.57 8.71
CA TYR A 145 3.48 -29.95 8.86
C TYR A 145 2.38 -30.80 9.48
#